data_c862db37258ae26dd5a88308d06ee611
#
_entry.id   c862db37258ae26dd5a88308d06ee611
#
_cell.length_a   1.000
_cell.length_b   1.000
_cell.length_c   1.000
_cell.angle_alpha   90.00
_cell.angle_beta   90.00
_cell.angle_gamma   90.00
#
_symmetry.space_group_name_H-M   'P 1'
#
loop_
_entity.id
_entity.type
_entity.pdbx_description
1 polymer ?
#
loop_
_entity_poly.entity_id
_entity_poly.type
_entity_poly.pdbx_seq_one_letter_code
_entity_poly.pdbx_strand_id
1 'polypeptide(L)'
;MKIKLLFLALVSSVASSFGQVVHIKIGEKSEDNNEVELVLKNRIQSYQSKTSNANDYYEPLINSPKSVNYSSDGKKFYIQSLEGGNTLVFDALTKKKIKSIKHEFTAANQNLFKDGESNVFDYKYNLTKANYNIFTGKPVESCFSHNGKYLWVTYYRRNYDSNASCPSAVAIIDTEKDQIIRVMPTGPLPKMIACSPDNKSIVVTHWGDNTLGIIDVSSSDPNEFKYKKHCVIDYQLKMEFGSGHVDRDANCGYCLRGTVFSPDGQFLLVGKMGGAGGIAVLDALTFELLGTVQGMKSNVRHLVINGDNLFMSSNAPGFVQKCNYRQFLKTRIENEGNEINFSDFQSADVGSGARTIVTTSDGKYLFAAVNNGSKVAVVRTSDMVVLTSIKADSYPVGMDISPDDKELIVTSQGKTGGGGNSVMIFSITIK
;
A
#
# COMPACT_ATOMS: atom_id res chain seq x y z
N MET A 1 1.05 27.84 -64.87
CA MET A 1 2.06 27.55 -63.88
C MET A 1 1.33 27.09 -62.61
N LYS A 2 1.23 25.77 -62.37
CA LYS A 2 0.51 25.18 -61.22
C LYS A 2 1.56 24.77 -60.20
N ILE A 3 1.57 25.45 -59.04
CA ILE A 3 2.43 25.14 -57.91
C ILE A 3 1.73 24.03 -57.12
N LYS A 4 2.35 22.83 -57.05
CA LYS A 4 1.97 21.74 -56.16
C LYS A 4 2.61 21.97 -54.81
N LEU A 5 1.81 22.29 -53.80
CA LEU A 5 2.25 22.23 -52.40
C LEU A 5 2.33 20.75 -51.95
N LEU A 6 3.53 20.33 -51.61
CA LEU A 6 3.80 19.05 -51.01
C LEU A 6 3.63 19.20 -49.46
N PHE A 7 2.55 18.63 -48.89
CA PHE A 7 2.43 18.51 -47.45
C PHE A 7 3.27 17.32 -46.98
N LEU A 8 4.37 17.59 -46.30
CA LEU A 8 5.13 16.58 -45.56
C LEU A 8 4.46 16.39 -44.23
N ALA A 9 3.73 15.29 -44.06
CA ALA A 9 3.19 14.86 -42.75
C ALA A 9 4.35 14.27 -41.95
N LEU A 10 4.82 15.00 -40.93
CA LEU A 10 5.67 14.43 -39.88
C LEU A 10 4.83 13.52 -39.02
N VAL A 11 4.92 12.23 -39.24
CA VAL A 11 4.43 11.22 -38.31
C VAL A 11 5.45 11.11 -37.17
N SER A 12 5.23 11.82 -36.07
CA SER A 12 5.95 11.59 -34.83
C SER A 12 5.51 10.25 -34.25
N SER A 13 6.30 9.21 -34.49
CA SER A 13 6.17 7.94 -33.79
C SER A 13 6.51 8.19 -32.33
N VAL A 14 5.47 8.32 -31.47
CA VAL A 14 5.62 8.17 -30.04
C VAL A 14 5.94 6.70 -29.80
N ALA A 15 7.22 6.36 -29.78
CA ALA A 15 7.69 5.10 -29.29
C ALA A 15 7.32 5.06 -27.79
N SER A 16 6.23 4.37 -27.46
CA SER A 16 5.97 3.94 -26.09
C SER A 16 7.15 3.03 -25.71
N SER A 17 8.10 3.59 -24.96
CA SER A 17 9.16 2.81 -24.33
C SER A 17 8.48 1.87 -23.32
N PHE A 18 8.16 0.66 -23.77
CA PHE A 18 7.93 -0.45 -22.85
C PHE A 18 9.24 -0.61 -22.08
N GLY A 19 9.23 -0.24 -20.80
CA GLY A 19 10.40 -0.37 -19.95
C GLY A 19 10.92 -1.80 -20.02
N GLN A 20 12.22 -1.93 -20.25
CA GLN A 20 12.89 -3.22 -20.30
C GLN A 20 12.61 -3.97 -18.99
N VAL A 21 12.27 -5.25 -19.10
CA VAL A 21 12.13 -6.13 -17.92
C VAL A 21 13.48 -6.18 -17.20
N VAL A 22 13.48 -5.77 -15.94
CA VAL A 22 14.68 -5.78 -15.10
C VAL A 22 14.53 -6.93 -14.10
N HIS A 23 15.50 -7.85 -14.11
CA HIS A 23 15.74 -8.80 -13.03
C HIS A 23 17.18 -8.64 -12.58
N ILE A 24 17.38 -8.20 -11.34
CA ILE A 24 18.72 -8.01 -10.80
C ILE A 24 19.34 -9.33 -10.33
N LYS A 25 20.66 -9.39 -10.21
CA LYS A 25 21.36 -10.60 -9.77
C LYS A 25 21.44 -10.65 -8.24
N ILE A 26 21.36 -11.87 -7.69
CA ILE A 26 21.72 -12.10 -6.28
C ILE A 26 23.17 -11.65 -6.06
N GLY A 27 23.40 -10.86 -5.02
CA GLY A 27 24.69 -10.23 -4.74
C GLY A 27 24.84 -8.82 -5.30
N GLU A 28 23.85 -8.32 -6.06
CA GLU A 28 23.81 -6.91 -6.50
C GLU A 28 23.91 -6.00 -5.27
N LYS A 29 24.69 -4.92 -5.38
CA LYS A 29 24.93 -3.95 -4.32
C LYS A 29 24.46 -2.57 -4.73
N SER A 30 24.08 -1.77 -3.73
CA SER A 30 23.90 -0.33 -3.92
C SER A 30 25.23 0.34 -4.32
N GLU A 31 25.13 1.49 -4.99
CA GLU A 31 26.31 2.31 -5.26
C GLU A 31 27.00 2.66 -3.94
N ASP A 32 28.34 2.70 -3.98
CA ASP A 32 29.14 2.89 -2.77
C ASP A 32 28.92 4.28 -2.15
N ASN A 33 28.74 4.28 -0.85
CA ASN A 33 28.69 5.47 0.00
C ASN A 33 29.19 5.09 1.40
N ASN A 34 29.47 6.10 2.22
CA ASN A 34 30.11 5.89 3.52
C ASN A 34 29.13 5.55 4.66
N GLU A 35 27.81 5.41 4.38
CA GLU A 35 26.81 5.31 5.43
C GLU A 35 25.96 4.03 5.36
N VAL A 36 25.40 3.70 4.20
CA VAL A 36 24.47 2.57 4.07
C VAL A 36 24.78 1.74 2.83
N GLU A 37 24.93 0.44 3.00
CA GLU A 37 25.02 -0.51 1.90
C GLU A 37 23.78 -1.42 1.88
N LEU A 38 23.17 -1.57 0.71
CA LEU A 38 22.16 -2.59 0.42
C LEU A 38 22.77 -3.67 -0.46
N VAL A 39 22.49 -4.95 -0.13
CA VAL A 39 22.92 -6.08 -0.96
C VAL A 39 21.74 -7.04 -1.13
N LEU A 40 21.37 -7.38 -2.36
CA LEU A 40 20.36 -8.41 -2.61
C LEU A 40 20.89 -9.79 -2.16
N LYS A 41 20.37 -10.31 -1.07
CA LYS A 41 20.77 -11.59 -0.48
C LYS A 41 19.90 -12.76 -0.95
N ASN A 42 18.58 -12.55 -0.98
CA ASN A 42 17.62 -13.58 -1.34
C ASN A 42 16.54 -13.03 -2.25
N ARG A 43 15.99 -13.88 -3.09
CA ARG A 43 14.82 -13.58 -3.89
C ARG A 43 13.85 -14.77 -3.89
N ILE A 44 12.55 -14.47 -3.84
CA ILE A 44 11.46 -15.43 -4.03
C ILE A 44 10.69 -14.97 -5.27
N GLN A 45 10.54 -15.81 -6.29
CA GLN A 45 9.99 -15.36 -7.59
C GLN A 45 9.24 -16.51 -8.30
N SER A 46 8.40 -16.17 -9.28
CA SER A 46 7.61 -17.13 -10.05
C SER A 46 7.92 -17.18 -11.55
N TYR A 47 8.87 -16.40 -12.03
CA TYR A 47 9.19 -16.31 -13.46
C TYR A 47 10.25 -17.32 -13.94
N GLN A 48 11.00 -17.93 -13.05
CA GLN A 48 12.06 -18.89 -13.39
C GLN A 48 12.03 -20.10 -12.46
N SER A 49 11.50 -21.23 -12.95
CA SER A 49 11.33 -22.44 -12.15
C SER A 49 12.62 -23.18 -11.83
N LYS A 50 13.68 -22.98 -12.63
CA LYS A 50 15.01 -23.56 -12.39
C LYS A 50 16.00 -22.42 -12.20
N THR A 51 16.53 -22.28 -11.01
CA THR A 51 17.53 -21.29 -10.66
C THR A 51 18.87 -21.97 -10.36
N SER A 52 19.98 -21.35 -10.75
CA SER A 52 21.32 -21.84 -10.42
C SER A 52 21.84 -21.29 -9.10
N ASN A 53 21.17 -20.29 -8.52
CA ASN A 53 21.56 -19.65 -7.26
C ASN A 53 20.70 -20.21 -6.13
N ALA A 54 21.32 -20.72 -5.07
CA ALA A 54 20.65 -21.31 -3.92
C ALA A 54 19.78 -20.30 -3.12
N ASN A 55 20.01 -19.00 -3.31
CA ASN A 55 19.26 -17.92 -2.66
C ASN A 55 18.17 -17.31 -3.56
N ASP A 56 17.91 -17.91 -4.71
CA ASP A 56 16.84 -17.52 -5.64
C ASP A 56 15.78 -18.64 -5.67
N TYR A 57 14.67 -18.41 -4.95
CA TYR A 57 13.68 -19.45 -4.70
C TYR A 57 12.51 -19.32 -5.67
N TYR A 58 12.12 -20.44 -6.27
CA TYR A 58 10.91 -20.52 -7.08
C TYR A 58 9.67 -20.74 -6.22
N GLU A 59 8.69 -19.84 -6.34
CA GLU A 59 7.39 -19.93 -5.70
C GLU A 59 6.28 -19.55 -6.69
N PRO A 60 5.56 -20.51 -7.27
CA PRO A 60 4.59 -20.27 -8.34
C PRO A 60 3.38 -19.44 -7.91
N LEU A 61 3.11 -19.33 -6.61
CA LEU A 61 2.01 -18.54 -6.09
C LEU A 61 2.34 -17.04 -5.94
N ILE A 62 3.57 -16.61 -6.17
CA ILE A 62 3.93 -15.21 -6.30
C ILE A 62 3.39 -14.69 -7.63
N ASN A 63 2.28 -13.95 -7.57
CA ASN A 63 1.69 -13.33 -8.75
C ASN A 63 1.20 -11.93 -8.42
N SER A 64 1.83 -10.92 -9.01
CA SER A 64 1.56 -9.52 -8.74
C SER A 64 1.62 -9.19 -7.23
N PRO A 65 2.74 -9.48 -6.53
CA PRO A 65 2.85 -9.25 -5.09
C PRO A 65 2.72 -7.76 -4.78
N LYS A 66 1.97 -7.45 -3.71
CA LYS A 66 1.68 -6.08 -3.26
C LYS A 66 2.38 -5.75 -1.94
N SER A 67 1.65 -5.70 -0.83
CA SER A 67 2.27 -5.44 0.45
C SER A 67 3.04 -6.66 0.97
N VAL A 68 3.98 -6.39 1.81
CA VAL A 68 4.70 -7.35 2.65
C VAL A 68 4.83 -6.76 4.04
N ASN A 69 4.72 -7.60 5.06
CA ASN A 69 4.88 -7.19 6.45
C ASN A 69 5.66 -8.26 7.23
N TYR A 70 6.66 -7.84 7.99
CA TYR A 70 7.26 -8.66 9.03
C TYR A 70 6.29 -8.81 10.21
N SER A 71 6.26 -9.99 10.83
CA SER A 71 5.69 -10.12 12.17
C SER A 71 6.47 -9.25 13.16
N SER A 72 5.81 -8.78 14.22
CA SER A 72 6.43 -7.90 15.21
C SER A 72 7.63 -8.53 15.94
N ASP A 73 7.67 -9.87 16.02
CA ASP A 73 8.77 -10.64 16.57
C ASP A 73 9.89 -10.96 15.55
N GLY A 74 9.73 -10.53 14.30
CA GLY A 74 10.68 -10.74 13.22
C GLY A 74 10.83 -12.18 12.73
N LYS A 75 10.00 -13.14 13.20
CA LYS A 75 10.15 -14.55 12.83
C LYS A 75 9.50 -14.95 11.54
N LYS A 76 8.46 -14.22 11.12
CA LYS A 76 7.72 -14.46 9.90
C LYS A 76 7.65 -13.19 9.06
N PHE A 77 7.37 -13.35 7.77
CA PHE A 77 6.84 -12.27 6.94
C PHE A 77 5.70 -12.78 6.05
N TYR A 78 4.78 -11.86 5.79
CA TYR A 78 3.54 -12.13 5.07
C TYR A 78 3.51 -11.35 3.77
N ILE A 79 3.28 -12.02 2.64
CA ILE A 79 3.27 -11.41 1.31
C ILE A 79 1.86 -11.50 0.75
N GLN A 80 1.32 -10.36 0.29
CA GLN A 80 0.03 -10.30 -0.37
C GLN A 80 0.21 -10.52 -1.87
N SER A 81 -0.07 -11.75 -2.34
CA SER A 81 -0.02 -12.10 -3.77
C SER A 81 -1.36 -11.77 -4.42
N LEU A 82 -1.48 -10.57 -5.00
CA LEU A 82 -2.75 -9.98 -5.43
C LEU A 82 -3.46 -10.83 -6.48
N GLU A 83 -2.81 -11.12 -7.60
CA GLU A 83 -3.40 -11.94 -8.67
C GLU A 83 -3.30 -13.44 -8.36
N GLY A 84 -2.43 -13.82 -7.44
CA GLY A 84 -2.38 -15.19 -6.90
C GLY A 84 -3.52 -15.50 -5.94
N GLY A 85 -4.21 -14.50 -5.40
CA GLY A 85 -5.31 -14.68 -4.44
C GLY A 85 -4.88 -15.36 -3.13
N ASN A 86 -3.63 -15.12 -2.71
CA ASN A 86 -3.05 -15.74 -1.52
C ASN A 86 -2.31 -14.74 -0.64
N THR A 87 -2.34 -14.97 0.68
CA THR A 87 -1.30 -14.50 1.59
C THR A 87 -0.29 -15.61 1.77
N LEU A 88 0.97 -15.37 1.43
CA LEU A 88 2.05 -16.31 1.57
C LEU A 88 2.84 -16.01 2.83
N VAL A 89 3.05 -17.01 3.67
CA VAL A 89 3.74 -16.90 4.96
C VAL A 89 5.09 -17.58 4.84
N PHE A 90 6.14 -16.87 5.21
CA PHE A 90 7.51 -17.34 5.17
C PHE A 90 8.18 -17.23 6.54
N ASP A 91 9.05 -18.17 6.82
CA ASP A 91 10.00 -18.08 7.93
C ASP A 91 11.07 -17.03 7.59
N ALA A 92 11.24 -16.07 8.47
CA ALA A 92 12.12 -14.93 8.21
C ALA A 92 13.62 -15.30 8.23
N LEU A 93 14.02 -16.33 8.96
CA LEU A 93 15.42 -16.78 8.99
C LEU A 93 15.79 -17.61 7.76
N THR A 94 15.00 -18.63 7.48
CA THR A 94 15.31 -19.62 6.44
C THR A 94 14.80 -19.23 5.04
N LYS A 95 13.93 -18.21 4.95
CA LYS A 95 13.23 -17.76 3.73
C LYS A 95 12.37 -18.86 3.10
N LYS A 96 12.05 -19.91 3.85
CA LYS A 96 11.18 -21.00 3.40
C LYS A 96 9.72 -20.69 3.65
N LYS A 97 8.87 -21.06 2.68
CA LYS A 97 7.43 -20.91 2.83
C LYS A 97 6.93 -21.84 3.95
N ILE A 98 6.21 -21.27 4.91
CA ILE A 98 5.51 -21.98 5.98
C ILE A 98 4.11 -22.38 5.50
N LYS A 99 3.38 -21.40 4.89
CA LYS A 99 1.98 -21.60 4.53
C LYS A 99 1.55 -20.73 3.36
N SER A 100 0.51 -21.17 2.68
CA SER A 100 -0.26 -20.39 1.72
C SER A 100 -1.69 -20.31 2.23
N ILE A 101 -2.18 -19.08 2.45
CA ILE A 101 -3.54 -18.79 2.91
C ILE A 101 -4.32 -18.33 1.69
N LYS A 102 -5.21 -19.19 1.18
CA LYS A 102 -6.01 -18.90 -0.01
C LYS A 102 -7.20 -18.01 0.35
N HIS A 103 -7.41 -16.96 -0.42
CA HIS A 103 -8.53 -16.03 -0.26
C HIS A 103 -9.66 -16.40 -1.23
N GLU A 104 -10.12 -17.64 -1.17
CA GLU A 104 -11.24 -18.13 -1.95
C GLU A 104 -12.38 -18.53 -1.02
N PHE A 105 -13.55 -17.94 -1.23
CA PHE A 105 -14.72 -18.15 -0.40
C PHE A 105 -15.83 -18.82 -1.22
N THR A 106 -16.31 -19.94 -0.69
CA THR A 106 -17.34 -20.79 -1.28
C THR A 106 -18.49 -20.96 -0.30
N ALA A 107 -19.51 -21.75 -0.66
CA ALA A 107 -20.58 -22.10 0.27
C ALA A 107 -20.10 -22.80 1.53
N ALA A 108 -18.95 -23.48 1.50
CA ALA A 108 -18.41 -24.24 2.62
C ALA A 108 -17.83 -23.39 3.75
N ASN A 109 -17.44 -22.14 3.47
CA ASN A 109 -16.81 -21.25 4.46
C ASN A 109 -17.59 -19.94 4.71
N GLN A 110 -18.91 -20.01 4.56
CA GLN A 110 -19.79 -18.86 4.85
C GLN A 110 -19.84 -18.48 6.33
N ASN A 111 -19.47 -19.40 7.21
CA ASN A 111 -19.31 -19.13 8.65
C ASN A 111 -18.25 -18.05 8.99
N LEU A 112 -17.37 -17.73 8.04
CA LEU A 112 -16.40 -16.63 8.19
C LEU A 112 -17.06 -15.25 8.04
N PHE A 113 -18.25 -15.18 7.41
CA PHE A 113 -19.02 -13.95 7.18
C PHE A 113 -20.13 -13.83 8.23
N LYS A 114 -19.76 -13.50 9.45
CA LYS A 114 -20.71 -13.44 10.57
C LYS A 114 -21.77 -12.34 10.45
N ASP A 115 -21.41 -11.29 9.70
CA ASP A 115 -22.32 -10.18 9.44
C ASP A 115 -23.25 -10.46 8.24
N GLY A 116 -23.20 -11.66 7.69
CA GLY A 116 -23.95 -12.05 6.53
C GLY A 116 -23.47 -11.34 5.24
N GLU A 117 -24.38 -11.09 4.34
CA GLU A 117 -24.13 -10.31 3.12
C GLU A 117 -24.34 -8.82 3.36
N SER A 118 -23.76 -8.29 4.39
CA SER A 118 -24.11 -6.98 4.84
C SER A 118 -23.80 -5.88 3.81
N ASN A 119 -24.78 -5.05 3.57
CA ASN A 119 -24.62 -3.70 3.07
C ASN A 119 -24.02 -2.85 4.20
N VAL A 120 -22.71 -2.96 4.38
CA VAL A 120 -22.04 -2.05 5.30
C VAL A 120 -22.18 -0.62 4.75
N PHE A 121 -22.54 0.35 5.60
CA PHE A 121 -22.69 1.76 5.22
C PHE A 121 -23.73 2.02 4.11
N ASP A 122 -24.79 1.23 4.03
CA ASP A 122 -25.85 1.35 3.01
C ASP A 122 -25.38 1.19 1.55
N TYR A 123 -24.20 0.63 1.33
CA TYR A 123 -23.77 0.28 -0.02
C TYR A 123 -24.68 -0.78 -0.66
N LYS A 124 -24.96 -0.58 -1.93
CA LYS A 124 -25.70 -1.55 -2.74
C LYS A 124 -24.76 -2.19 -3.76
N TYR A 125 -24.93 -3.49 -3.97
CA TYR A 125 -24.20 -4.17 -5.03
C TYR A 125 -24.85 -3.86 -6.39
N ASN A 126 -24.03 -3.52 -7.38
CA ASN A 126 -24.48 -3.21 -8.75
C ASN A 126 -24.75 -4.46 -9.59
N LEU A 127 -24.58 -5.64 -9.02
CA LEU A 127 -24.70 -6.92 -9.71
C LEU A 127 -25.90 -7.70 -9.16
N THR A 128 -26.65 -8.34 -10.05
CA THR A 128 -27.71 -9.30 -9.71
C THR A 128 -27.08 -10.65 -9.33
N LYS A 129 -26.36 -10.71 -8.21
CA LYS A 129 -25.73 -11.92 -7.74
C LYS A 129 -26.45 -12.47 -6.52
N ALA A 130 -26.73 -13.77 -6.51
CA ALA A 130 -27.46 -14.41 -5.42
C ALA A 130 -26.66 -14.49 -4.12
N ASN A 131 -25.33 -14.56 -4.18
CA ASN A 131 -24.45 -14.59 -3.01
C ASN A 131 -23.16 -13.81 -3.24
N TYR A 132 -23.07 -12.64 -2.60
CA TYR A 132 -21.93 -11.73 -2.72
C TYR A 132 -20.69 -12.25 -1.97
N ASN A 133 -20.83 -13.17 -1.03
CA ASN A 133 -19.75 -13.74 -0.24
C ASN A 133 -19.13 -15.00 -0.87
N ILE A 134 -19.55 -15.38 -2.08
CA ILE A 134 -18.85 -16.39 -2.89
C ILE A 134 -17.95 -15.67 -3.89
N PHE A 135 -16.64 -15.60 -3.60
CA PHE A 135 -15.68 -14.87 -4.45
C PHE A 135 -14.24 -15.30 -4.16
N THR A 136 -13.34 -14.93 -5.05
CA THR A 136 -11.90 -14.87 -4.77
C THR A 136 -11.51 -13.44 -4.48
N GLY A 137 -10.92 -13.20 -3.31
CA GLY A 137 -10.37 -11.91 -2.93
C GLY A 137 -9.01 -11.66 -3.58
N LYS A 138 -8.74 -10.39 -3.92
CA LYS A 138 -7.43 -9.93 -4.39
C LYS A 138 -6.71 -9.21 -3.26
N PRO A 139 -5.85 -9.88 -2.46
CA PRO A 139 -5.20 -9.29 -1.29
C PRO A 139 -4.25 -8.17 -1.72
N VAL A 140 -4.31 -7.02 -1.06
CA VAL A 140 -3.55 -5.83 -1.50
C VAL A 140 -2.71 -5.18 -0.41
N GLU A 141 -3.30 -4.79 0.70
CA GLU A 141 -2.59 -4.15 1.82
C GLU A 141 -2.94 -4.88 3.12
N SER A 142 -2.03 -4.78 4.09
CA SER A 142 -2.23 -5.44 5.38
C SER A 142 -1.61 -4.65 6.53
N CYS A 143 -2.17 -4.82 7.73
CA CYS A 143 -1.61 -4.32 8.97
C CYS A 143 -1.87 -5.32 10.11
N PHE A 144 -1.06 -5.25 11.15
CA PHE A 144 -1.27 -6.03 12.36
C PHE A 144 -2.09 -5.27 13.39
N SER A 145 -2.75 -6.03 14.26
CA SER A 145 -3.36 -5.54 15.49
C SER A 145 -3.12 -6.52 16.65
N HIS A 146 -3.49 -6.10 17.88
CA HIS A 146 -3.37 -6.93 19.08
C HIS A 146 -1.95 -7.48 19.25
N ASN A 147 -0.94 -6.60 19.13
CA ASN A 147 0.48 -6.95 19.25
C ASN A 147 0.91 -8.08 18.29
N GLY A 148 0.38 -8.05 17.05
CA GLY A 148 0.72 -9.03 16.03
C GLY A 148 -0.16 -10.29 16.01
N LYS A 149 -1.13 -10.44 16.93
CA LYS A 149 -2.02 -11.60 16.96
C LYS A 149 -2.92 -11.73 15.74
N TYR A 150 -3.36 -10.61 15.17
CA TYR A 150 -4.19 -10.58 13.99
C TYR A 150 -3.53 -9.80 12.87
N LEU A 151 -3.51 -10.40 11.67
CA LEU A 151 -3.17 -9.72 10.43
C LEU A 151 -4.45 -9.43 9.66
N TRP A 152 -4.69 -8.16 9.39
CA TRP A 152 -5.80 -7.67 8.58
C TRP A 152 -5.36 -7.53 7.13
N VAL A 153 -6.15 -8.06 6.19
CA VAL A 153 -5.83 -8.04 4.75
C VAL A 153 -7.00 -7.48 3.98
N THR A 154 -6.80 -6.37 3.27
CA THR A 154 -7.81 -5.78 2.41
C THR A 154 -7.84 -6.48 1.05
N TYR A 155 -9.04 -6.62 0.47
CA TYR A 155 -9.17 -7.10 -0.90
C TYR A 155 -9.39 -5.92 -1.85
N TYR A 156 -8.47 -5.74 -2.78
CA TYR A 156 -8.57 -4.74 -3.84
C TYR A 156 -9.95 -4.73 -4.47
N ARG A 157 -10.49 -5.90 -4.78
CA ARG A 157 -11.86 -6.15 -5.22
C ARG A 157 -12.20 -7.64 -5.10
N ARG A 158 -13.46 -7.95 -5.19
CA ARG A 158 -13.96 -9.31 -5.40
C ARG A 158 -13.77 -9.66 -6.89
N ASN A 159 -13.45 -10.91 -7.21
CA ASN A 159 -13.11 -11.30 -8.58
C ASN A 159 -14.21 -11.07 -9.63
N TYR A 160 -15.47 -11.05 -9.21
CA TYR A 160 -16.60 -10.77 -10.10
C TYR A 160 -16.82 -9.27 -10.38
N ASP A 161 -16.17 -8.38 -9.64
CA ASP A 161 -16.34 -6.93 -9.76
C ASP A 161 -15.18 -6.33 -10.56
N SER A 162 -15.30 -6.40 -11.90
CA SER A 162 -14.24 -5.95 -12.80
C SER A 162 -13.95 -4.45 -12.72
N ASN A 163 -14.98 -3.64 -12.40
CA ASN A 163 -14.90 -2.18 -12.35
C ASN A 163 -14.72 -1.63 -10.92
N ALA A 164 -14.61 -2.53 -9.94
CA ALA A 164 -14.48 -2.16 -8.53
C ALA A 164 -15.57 -1.17 -8.07
N SER A 165 -16.77 -1.35 -8.56
CA SER A 165 -17.96 -0.52 -8.28
C SER A 165 -18.83 -1.08 -7.16
N CYS A 166 -18.48 -2.24 -6.61
CA CYS A 166 -19.17 -2.88 -5.50
C CYS A 166 -18.36 -2.77 -4.20
N PRO A 167 -19.01 -2.92 -3.04
CA PRO A 167 -18.34 -3.14 -1.78
C PRO A 167 -17.36 -4.31 -1.86
N SER A 168 -16.20 -4.18 -1.24
CA SER A 168 -15.20 -5.22 -1.14
C SER A 168 -15.24 -5.89 0.24
N ALA A 169 -14.13 -6.41 0.72
CA ALA A 169 -14.03 -7.05 2.01
C ALA A 169 -12.61 -6.94 2.60
N VAL A 170 -12.51 -7.22 3.89
CA VAL A 170 -11.27 -7.35 4.63
C VAL A 170 -11.28 -8.67 5.40
N ALA A 171 -10.17 -9.44 5.33
CA ALA A 171 -10.00 -10.66 6.08
C ALA A 171 -9.20 -10.42 7.36
N ILE A 172 -9.49 -11.22 8.37
CA ILE A 172 -8.75 -11.29 9.63
C ILE A 172 -8.07 -12.65 9.69
N ILE A 173 -6.75 -12.66 9.75
CA ILE A 173 -5.92 -13.85 9.86
C ILE A 173 -5.39 -13.96 11.29
N ASP A 174 -5.61 -15.09 11.93
CA ASP A 174 -4.93 -15.48 13.16
C ASP A 174 -3.49 -15.86 12.81
N THR A 175 -2.51 -15.14 13.32
CA THR A 175 -1.10 -15.30 12.97
C THR A 175 -0.41 -16.48 13.66
N GLU A 176 -1.01 -17.01 14.72
CA GLU A 176 -0.53 -18.23 15.38
C GLU A 176 -0.86 -19.46 14.52
N LYS A 177 -2.09 -19.48 13.99
CA LYS A 177 -2.60 -20.59 13.16
C LYS A 177 -2.34 -20.39 11.66
N ASP A 178 -2.01 -19.16 11.26
CA ASP A 178 -1.90 -18.73 9.88
C ASP A 178 -3.15 -19.12 9.07
N GLN A 179 -4.33 -18.71 9.56
CA GLN A 179 -5.60 -18.98 8.86
C GLN A 179 -6.59 -17.82 9.01
N ILE A 180 -7.45 -17.67 8.01
CA ILE A 180 -8.55 -16.69 8.06
C ILE A 180 -9.56 -17.17 9.09
N ILE A 181 -9.92 -16.28 10.03
CA ILE A 181 -10.88 -16.54 11.08
C ILE A 181 -12.18 -15.75 10.94
N ARG A 182 -12.13 -14.64 10.18
CA ARG A 182 -13.29 -13.82 9.85
C ARG A 182 -13.06 -13.01 8.59
N VAL A 183 -14.14 -12.71 7.88
CA VAL A 183 -14.17 -11.77 6.74
C VAL A 183 -15.29 -10.76 6.99
N MET A 184 -14.97 -9.48 6.90
CA MET A 184 -15.92 -8.38 7.07
C MET A 184 -16.10 -7.64 5.74
N PRO A 185 -17.32 -7.22 5.37
CA PRO A 185 -17.53 -6.35 4.21
C PRO A 185 -16.89 -4.98 4.48
N THR A 186 -16.49 -4.28 3.42
CA THR A 186 -15.99 -2.90 3.52
C THR A 186 -16.37 -2.11 2.27
N GLY A 187 -16.05 -0.82 2.21
CA GLY A 187 -16.31 0.00 1.03
C GLY A 187 -15.49 -0.43 -0.20
N PRO A 188 -15.66 0.27 -1.33
CA PRO A 188 -15.07 -0.11 -2.61
C PRO A 188 -13.58 0.19 -2.68
N LEU A 189 -12.83 -0.71 -3.31
CA LEU A 189 -11.39 -0.56 -3.53
C LEU A 189 -10.59 -0.17 -2.26
N PRO A 190 -10.61 -0.98 -1.19
CA PRO A 190 -9.76 -0.70 -0.05
C PRO A 190 -8.29 -0.86 -0.44
N LYS A 191 -7.53 0.23 -0.40
CA LYS A 191 -6.11 0.27 -0.82
C LYS A 191 -5.14 0.64 0.29
N MET A 192 -5.64 0.90 1.50
CA MET A 192 -4.81 1.08 2.67
C MET A 192 -5.57 0.65 3.92
N ILE A 193 -4.83 0.28 4.93
CA ILE A 193 -5.35 -0.14 6.22
C ILE A 193 -4.35 0.24 7.31
N ALA A 194 -4.83 0.73 8.44
CA ALA A 194 -3.99 1.12 9.57
C ALA A 194 -4.64 0.73 10.89
N CYS A 195 -3.81 0.34 11.86
CA CYS A 195 -4.22 0.10 13.24
C CYS A 195 -3.88 1.32 14.10
N SER A 196 -4.77 1.72 15.00
CA SER A 196 -4.48 2.76 15.99
C SER A 196 -3.39 2.30 16.97
N PRO A 197 -2.58 3.23 17.52
CA PRO A 197 -1.49 2.88 18.45
C PRO A 197 -1.96 2.14 19.71
N ASP A 198 -3.20 2.39 20.14
CA ASP A 198 -3.82 1.71 21.30
C ASP A 198 -4.45 0.34 20.96
N ASN A 199 -4.35 -0.10 19.71
CA ASN A 199 -4.94 -1.33 19.19
C ASN A 199 -6.47 -1.42 19.33
N LYS A 200 -7.21 -0.30 19.38
CA LYS A 200 -8.67 -0.32 19.51
C LYS A 200 -9.43 0.00 18.25
N SER A 201 -8.76 0.52 17.22
CA SER A 201 -9.39 0.86 15.96
C SER A 201 -8.57 0.39 14.76
N ILE A 202 -9.27 -0.17 13.78
CA ILE A 202 -8.74 -0.40 12.44
C ILE A 202 -9.42 0.58 11.48
N VAL A 203 -8.64 1.25 10.68
CA VAL A 203 -9.13 2.13 9.60
C VAL A 203 -8.87 1.49 8.26
N VAL A 204 -9.93 1.29 7.49
CA VAL A 204 -9.85 0.82 6.10
C VAL A 204 -10.11 1.99 5.17
N THR A 205 -9.16 2.31 4.31
CA THR A 205 -9.23 3.45 3.40
C THR A 205 -9.72 3.01 2.03
N HIS A 206 -10.86 3.56 1.60
CA HIS A 206 -11.50 3.23 0.35
C HIS A 206 -11.05 4.20 -0.75
N TRP A 207 -10.26 3.70 -1.67
CA TRP A 207 -9.84 4.43 -2.85
C TRP A 207 -11.00 4.80 -3.78
N GLY A 208 -12.03 3.92 -3.82
CA GLY A 208 -13.08 3.97 -4.84
C GLY A 208 -14.14 5.04 -4.66
N ASP A 209 -14.27 5.65 -3.46
CA ASP A 209 -15.39 6.56 -3.18
C ASP A 209 -15.12 7.69 -2.19
N ASN A 210 -13.87 7.95 -1.82
CA ASN A 210 -13.47 8.98 -0.86
C ASN A 210 -13.95 8.74 0.57
N THR A 211 -13.99 7.49 1.03
CA THR A 211 -14.47 7.18 2.37
C THR A 211 -13.49 6.32 3.17
N LEU A 212 -13.73 6.25 4.48
CA LEU A 212 -13.03 5.39 5.41
C LEU A 212 -14.03 4.54 6.18
N GLY A 213 -13.71 3.27 6.40
CA GLY A 213 -14.43 2.41 7.33
C GLY A 213 -13.65 2.27 8.63
N ILE A 214 -14.25 2.60 9.76
CA ILE A 214 -13.63 2.51 11.08
C ILE A 214 -14.21 1.30 11.80
N ILE A 215 -13.35 0.36 12.19
CA ILE A 215 -13.72 -0.86 12.90
C ILE A 215 -13.24 -0.75 14.36
N ASP A 216 -14.17 -0.92 15.29
CA ASP A 216 -13.86 -1.10 16.71
C ASP A 216 -13.30 -2.51 16.91
N VAL A 217 -12.07 -2.58 17.39
CA VAL A 217 -11.36 -3.82 17.69
C VAL A 217 -10.85 -3.85 19.12
N SER A 218 -11.54 -3.14 20.01
CA SER A 218 -11.17 -3.04 21.44
C SER A 218 -11.36 -4.36 22.20
N SER A 219 -12.20 -5.26 21.69
CA SER A 219 -12.35 -6.62 22.24
C SER A 219 -11.16 -7.51 21.89
N SER A 220 -10.86 -8.49 22.71
CA SER A 220 -9.92 -9.57 22.39
C SER A 220 -10.53 -10.67 21.52
N ASP A 221 -11.87 -10.74 21.43
CA ASP A 221 -12.60 -11.70 20.57
C ASP A 221 -12.87 -11.07 19.20
N PRO A 222 -12.31 -11.62 18.10
CA PRO A 222 -12.56 -11.11 16.76
C PRO A 222 -14.02 -11.21 16.32
N ASN A 223 -14.85 -11.98 17.02
CA ASN A 223 -16.28 -12.06 16.74
C ASN A 223 -17.06 -10.81 17.19
N GLU A 224 -16.51 -10.04 18.09
CA GLU A 224 -17.10 -8.81 18.60
C GLU A 224 -16.66 -7.56 17.83
N PHE A 225 -15.69 -7.69 16.92
CA PHE A 225 -15.26 -6.56 16.09
C PHE A 225 -16.43 -6.08 15.23
N LYS A 226 -16.63 -4.78 15.18
CA LYS A 226 -17.76 -4.18 14.45
C LYS A 226 -17.41 -2.82 13.88
N TYR A 227 -18.07 -2.43 12.80
CA TYR A 227 -17.93 -1.07 12.32
C TYR A 227 -18.46 -0.06 13.34
N LYS A 228 -17.63 0.95 13.63
CA LYS A 228 -17.92 2.05 14.53
C LYS A 228 -18.42 3.28 13.77
N LYS A 229 -17.80 3.58 12.63
CA LYS A 229 -18.11 4.77 11.84
C LYS A 229 -17.78 4.57 10.36
N HIS A 230 -18.53 5.24 9.51
CA HIS A 230 -18.19 5.50 8.11
C HIS A 230 -17.88 6.97 7.96
N CYS A 231 -16.67 7.30 7.52
CA CYS A 231 -16.22 8.69 7.39
C CYS A 231 -16.14 9.05 5.91
N VAL A 232 -16.69 10.19 5.56
CA VAL A 232 -16.61 10.76 4.21
C VAL A 232 -15.55 11.86 4.22
N ILE A 233 -14.62 11.81 3.29
CA ILE A 233 -13.62 12.87 3.08
C ILE A 233 -14.18 13.85 2.06
N ASP A 234 -14.64 14.99 2.55
CA ASP A 234 -15.31 16.08 1.84
C ASP A 234 -16.62 15.65 1.13
N TYR A 235 -16.58 14.70 0.21
CA TYR A 235 -17.77 14.18 -0.48
C TYR A 235 -17.59 12.72 -0.87
N GLN A 236 -18.69 11.97 -0.83
CA GLN A 236 -18.71 10.57 -1.28
C GLN A 236 -19.03 10.49 -2.77
N LEU A 237 -18.26 9.68 -3.50
CA LEU A 237 -18.58 9.34 -4.88
C LEU A 237 -19.77 8.38 -4.93
N LYS A 238 -20.71 8.65 -5.82
CA LYS A 238 -21.85 7.77 -6.05
C LYS A 238 -21.39 6.45 -6.67
N MET A 239 -21.83 5.35 -6.10
CA MET A 239 -21.55 3.99 -6.59
C MET A 239 -22.57 3.50 -7.60
N GLU A 240 -23.75 4.13 -7.64
CA GLU A 240 -24.78 3.84 -8.66
C GLU A 240 -24.44 4.62 -9.93
N PHE A 241 -24.29 3.89 -11.02
CA PHE A 241 -24.04 4.45 -12.35
C PHE A 241 -25.22 4.08 -13.25
N GLY A 242 -25.64 5.01 -14.09
CA GLY A 242 -26.64 4.77 -15.13
C GLY A 242 -26.21 3.67 -16.10
N SER A 243 -26.50 3.78 -17.39
CA SER A 243 -26.23 2.74 -18.41
C SER A 243 -24.73 2.46 -18.69
N GLY A 244 -23.78 3.20 -18.07
CA GLY A 244 -22.35 3.03 -18.24
C GLY A 244 -21.66 2.52 -16.97
N HIS A 245 -20.75 1.56 -17.12
CA HIS A 245 -19.88 1.12 -16.03
C HIS A 245 -18.75 2.12 -15.84
N VAL A 246 -18.60 2.67 -14.63
CA VAL A 246 -17.46 3.51 -14.27
C VAL A 246 -16.42 2.64 -13.60
N ASP A 247 -15.21 2.60 -14.16
CA ASP A 247 -14.05 1.97 -13.50
C ASP A 247 -13.59 2.86 -12.34
N ARG A 248 -13.82 2.41 -11.11
CA ARG A 248 -13.45 3.12 -9.90
C ARG A 248 -11.96 3.10 -9.58
N ASP A 249 -11.19 2.25 -10.22
CA ASP A 249 -9.72 2.34 -10.11
C ASP A 249 -9.17 3.59 -10.82
N ALA A 250 -9.74 3.92 -11.96
CA ALA A 250 -9.37 5.10 -12.75
C ALA A 250 -10.12 6.37 -12.30
N ASN A 251 -11.38 6.24 -11.86
CA ASN A 251 -12.25 7.38 -11.51
C ASN A 251 -12.50 7.41 -9.99
N CYS A 252 -11.44 7.57 -9.23
CA CYS A 252 -11.39 7.40 -7.78
C CYS A 252 -11.56 8.72 -6.98
N GLY A 253 -11.85 9.83 -7.63
CA GLY A 253 -11.98 11.14 -6.95
C GLY A 253 -10.66 11.57 -6.31
N TYR A 254 -10.61 11.62 -4.97
CA TYR A 254 -9.36 11.90 -4.26
C TYR A 254 -8.37 10.74 -4.25
N CYS A 255 -8.79 9.55 -4.63
CA CYS A 255 -7.91 8.39 -4.66
C CYS A 255 -7.15 8.21 -3.33
N LEU A 256 -7.89 8.10 -2.23
CA LEU A 256 -7.36 8.03 -0.87
C LEU A 256 -6.35 6.88 -0.73
N ARG A 257 -5.20 7.14 -0.09
CA ARG A 257 -4.15 6.13 -0.02
C ARG A 257 -3.43 6.13 1.33
N GLY A 258 -2.27 6.75 1.44
CA GLY A 258 -1.45 6.72 2.65
C GLY A 258 -2.28 7.06 3.89
N THR A 259 -2.28 6.18 4.89
CA THR A 259 -3.10 6.33 6.09
C THR A 259 -2.23 6.01 7.29
N VAL A 260 -2.13 6.94 8.23
CA VAL A 260 -1.32 6.78 9.44
C VAL A 260 -1.94 7.52 10.62
N PHE A 261 -1.90 6.91 11.79
CA PHE A 261 -2.22 7.58 13.04
C PHE A 261 -1.01 8.37 13.55
N SER A 262 -1.27 9.49 14.23
CA SER A 262 -0.24 10.13 15.05
C SER A 262 0.18 9.20 16.19
N PRO A 263 1.44 9.24 16.65
CA PRO A 263 1.94 8.35 17.69
C PRO A 263 1.18 8.44 19.03
N ASP A 264 0.61 9.61 19.33
CA ASP A 264 -0.25 9.84 20.49
C ASP A 264 -1.69 9.35 20.32
N GLY A 265 -2.04 8.86 19.13
CA GLY A 265 -3.38 8.35 18.81
C GLY A 265 -4.46 9.42 18.69
N GLN A 266 -4.11 10.72 18.68
CA GLN A 266 -5.09 11.81 18.65
C GLN A 266 -5.56 12.16 17.24
N PHE A 267 -4.74 11.90 16.22
CA PHE A 267 -5.04 12.27 14.83
C PHE A 267 -4.86 11.10 13.88
N LEU A 268 -5.67 11.11 12.84
CA LEU A 268 -5.55 10.23 11.67
C LEU A 268 -5.29 11.08 10.43
N LEU A 269 -4.23 10.74 9.70
CA LEU A 269 -3.80 11.41 8.48
C LEU A 269 -4.05 10.51 7.28
N VAL A 270 -4.66 11.05 6.23
CA VAL A 270 -5.01 10.31 5.01
C VAL A 270 -4.56 11.08 3.77
N GLY A 271 -3.64 10.51 3.01
CA GLY A 271 -3.12 11.10 1.78
C GLY A 271 -4.13 11.05 0.63
N LYS A 272 -4.26 12.16 -0.09
CA LYS A 272 -5.09 12.33 -1.29
C LYS A 272 -4.15 12.29 -2.51
N MET A 273 -4.24 11.25 -3.34
CA MET A 273 -3.44 11.18 -4.57
C MET A 273 -4.06 11.97 -5.72
N GLY A 274 -5.38 12.02 -5.77
CA GLY A 274 -6.16 12.72 -6.79
C GLY A 274 -6.72 14.07 -6.30
N GLY A 275 -7.51 14.72 -7.16
CA GLY A 275 -8.04 16.04 -6.89
C GLY A 275 -6.95 17.09 -6.73
N ALA A 276 -7.12 18.01 -5.79
CA ALA A 276 -6.08 18.98 -5.42
C ALA A 276 -4.92 18.37 -4.62
N GLY A 277 -4.99 17.08 -4.27
CA GLY A 277 -3.99 16.43 -3.42
C GLY A 277 -4.14 16.81 -1.94
N GLY A 278 -3.02 16.77 -1.20
CA GLY A 278 -3.00 17.12 0.21
C GLY A 278 -3.14 15.93 1.15
N ILE A 279 -3.25 16.23 2.43
CA ILE A 279 -3.46 15.25 3.50
C ILE A 279 -4.71 15.65 4.29
N ALA A 280 -5.73 14.82 4.28
CA ALA A 280 -6.89 14.96 5.15
C ALA A 280 -6.49 14.61 6.59
N VAL A 281 -6.91 15.43 7.55
CA VAL A 281 -6.66 15.25 8.98
C VAL A 281 -8.00 15.03 9.66
N LEU A 282 -8.09 13.93 10.43
CA LEU A 282 -9.25 13.61 11.24
C LEU A 282 -8.84 13.57 12.72
N ASP A 283 -9.76 13.94 13.60
CA ASP A 283 -9.69 13.59 15.02
C ASP A 283 -9.81 12.08 15.16
N ALA A 284 -8.87 11.40 15.80
CA ALA A 284 -8.85 9.95 15.86
C ALA A 284 -9.74 9.34 16.96
N LEU A 285 -10.32 10.16 17.84
CA LEU A 285 -11.29 9.69 18.85
C LEU A 285 -12.71 9.71 18.28
N THR A 286 -13.08 10.80 17.61
CA THR A 286 -14.41 10.98 17.00
C THR A 286 -14.48 10.55 15.56
N PHE A 287 -13.34 10.48 14.88
CA PHE A 287 -13.20 10.28 13.43
C PHE A 287 -13.95 11.35 12.61
N GLU A 288 -13.99 12.57 13.12
CA GLU A 288 -14.50 13.73 12.40
C GLU A 288 -13.39 14.35 11.57
N LEU A 289 -13.75 14.75 10.33
CA LEU A 289 -12.82 15.42 9.44
C LEU A 289 -12.59 16.84 9.93
N LEU A 290 -11.33 17.14 10.26
CA LEU A 290 -10.91 18.50 10.65
C LEU A 290 -10.59 19.37 9.44
N GLY A 291 -10.29 18.77 8.29
CA GLY A 291 -10.00 19.43 7.03
C GLY A 291 -8.75 18.87 6.34
N THR A 292 -8.30 19.53 5.29
CA THR A 292 -7.16 19.12 4.47
C THR A 292 -6.00 20.11 4.62
N VAL A 293 -4.78 19.59 4.75
CA VAL A 293 -3.55 20.38 4.67
C VAL A 293 -2.95 20.21 3.28
N GLN A 294 -2.64 21.32 2.65
CA GLN A 294 -2.02 21.48 1.34
C GLN A 294 -0.57 21.96 1.46
N GLY A 295 0.13 22.09 0.32
CA GLY A 295 1.48 22.67 0.23
C GLY A 295 2.58 21.68 -0.05
N MET A 296 2.34 20.36 0.16
CA MET A 296 3.27 19.31 -0.26
C MET A 296 3.19 19.06 -1.78
N LYS A 297 4.16 18.34 -2.30
CA LYS A 297 4.11 17.85 -3.69
C LYS A 297 2.84 17.00 -3.88
N SER A 298 2.18 17.15 -5.01
CA SER A 298 0.93 16.45 -5.33
C SER A 298 1.10 14.92 -5.37
N ASN A 299 -0.02 14.20 -5.45
CA ASN A 299 -0.04 12.75 -5.60
C ASN A 299 0.55 12.00 -4.38
N VAL A 300 0.13 12.42 -3.18
CA VAL A 300 0.57 11.84 -1.89
C VAL A 300 0.14 10.38 -1.80
N ARG A 301 1.13 9.47 -1.74
CA ARG A 301 0.85 8.05 -1.87
C ARG A 301 1.03 7.23 -0.60
N HIS A 302 2.08 7.46 0.15
CA HIS A 302 2.37 6.74 1.39
C HIS A 302 2.79 7.72 2.47
N LEU A 303 2.40 7.44 3.72
CA LEU A 303 2.70 8.25 4.89
C LEU A 303 3.36 7.37 5.94
N VAL A 304 4.39 7.87 6.59
CA VAL A 304 5.05 7.26 7.74
C VAL A 304 5.34 8.34 8.77
N ILE A 305 5.07 8.08 10.04
CA ILE A 305 5.53 8.92 11.14
C ILE A 305 6.59 8.14 11.93
N ASN A 306 7.76 8.75 12.11
CA ASN A 306 8.81 8.22 12.97
C ASN A 306 9.41 9.37 13.80
N GLY A 307 9.41 9.22 15.13
CA GLY A 307 9.73 10.30 16.05
C GLY A 307 8.80 11.50 15.82
N ASP A 308 9.36 12.67 15.66
CA ASP A 308 8.61 13.91 15.37
C ASP A 308 8.43 14.18 13.86
N ASN A 309 8.87 13.28 12.99
CA ASN A 309 8.83 13.49 11.56
C ASN A 309 7.67 12.74 10.89
N LEU A 310 6.91 13.48 10.07
CA LEU A 310 6.00 12.94 9.08
C LEU A 310 6.73 12.87 7.75
N PHE A 311 6.86 11.67 7.21
CA PHE A 311 7.38 11.40 5.88
C PHE A 311 6.24 11.07 4.92
N MET A 312 6.35 11.53 3.69
CA MET A 312 5.38 11.27 2.63
C MET A 312 6.07 11.02 1.29
N SER A 313 5.56 10.07 0.52
CA SER A 313 5.95 9.90 -0.87
C SER A 313 4.96 10.57 -1.80
N SER A 314 5.47 11.28 -2.82
CA SER A 314 4.71 11.87 -3.91
C SER A 314 5.01 11.09 -5.19
N ASN A 315 4.05 10.27 -5.64
CA ASN A 315 4.31 9.21 -6.61
C ASN A 315 4.72 9.74 -7.99
N ALA A 316 3.85 10.49 -8.67
CA ALA A 316 4.12 10.97 -10.00
C ALA A 316 5.28 11.98 -10.06
N PRO A 317 5.37 12.97 -9.14
CA PRO A 317 6.49 13.88 -9.08
C PRO A 317 7.82 13.22 -8.70
N GLY A 318 7.79 12.10 -7.97
CA GLY A 318 9.00 11.35 -7.63
C GLY A 318 9.76 11.86 -6.41
N PHE A 319 9.07 12.44 -5.44
CA PHE A 319 9.68 12.98 -4.23
C PHE A 319 9.34 12.18 -2.98
N VAL A 320 10.26 12.19 -2.03
CA VAL A 320 9.98 11.96 -0.62
C VAL A 320 10.11 13.29 0.10
N GLN A 321 9.13 13.63 0.92
CA GLN A 321 9.12 14.86 1.70
C GLN A 321 9.05 14.54 3.19
N LYS A 322 9.55 15.46 3.99
CA LYS A 322 9.56 15.41 5.46
C LYS A 322 9.10 16.74 6.03
N CYS A 323 8.31 16.70 7.09
CA CYS A 323 8.04 17.84 7.96
C CYS A 323 7.91 17.38 9.42
N ASN A 324 7.94 18.32 10.37
CA ASN A 324 7.58 18.03 11.75
C ASN A 324 6.05 17.83 11.83
N TYR A 325 5.61 16.63 12.27
CA TYR A 325 4.18 16.31 12.27
C TYR A 325 3.39 17.13 13.28
N ARG A 326 4.01 17.55 14.41
CA ARG A 326 3.33 18.37 15.42
C ARG A 326 3.07 19.79 14.91
N GLN A 327 4.02 20.37 14.20
CA GLN A 327 3.83 21.67 13.54
C GLN A 327 2.80 21.59 12.42
N PHE A 328 2.84 20.52 11.64
CA PHE A 328 1.85 20.23 10.60
C PHE A 328 0.43 20.17 11.18
N LEU A 329 0.22 19.40 12.26
CA LEU A 329 -1.07 19.30 12.94
C LEU A 329 -1.47 20.60 13.62
N LYS A 330 -0.53 21.29 14.27
CA LYS A 330 -0.76 22.60 14.89
C LYS A 330 -1.30 23.60 13.86
N THR A 331 -0.69 23.66 12.67
CA THR A 331 -1.17 24.50 11.57
C THR A 331 -2.62 24.17 11.20
N ARG A 332 -3.02 22.89 11.19
CA ARG A 332 -4.41 22.48 10.92
C ARG A 332 -5.37 22.95 12.01
N ILE A 333 -4.96 22.82 13.29
CA ILE A 333 -5.83 23.11 14.44
C ILE A 333 -6.03 24.62 14.64
N GLU A 334 -4.97 25.40 14.45
CA GLU A 334 -4.98 26.85 14.72
C GLU A 334 -5.54 27.70 13.58
N ASN A 335 -5.84 27.12 12.44
CA ASN A 335 -6.35 27.85 11.28
C ASN A 335 -7.76 27.38 10.91
N GLU A 336 -8.64 28.35 10.65
CA GLU A 336 -9.99 28.08 10.17
C GLU A 336 -10.00 27.74 8.67
N GLY A 337 -11.06 27.09 8.21
CA GLY A 337 -11.28 26.71 6.82
C GLY A 337 -11.03 25.23 6.56
N ASN A 338 -11.61 24.71 5.46
CA ASN A 338 -11.54 23.30 5.12
C ASN A 338 -10.17 22.91 4.52
N GLU A 339 -9.48 23.84 3.90
CA GLU A 339 -8.15 23.67 3.32
C GLU A 339 -7.21 24.76 3.82
N ILE A 340 -6.05 24.33 4.29
CA ILE A 340 -4.98 25.23 4.76
C ILE A 340 -3.66 24.84 4.11
N ASN A 341 -2.75 25.82 4.00
CA ASN A 341 -1.42 25.58 3.45
C ASN A 341 -0.38 25.46 4.57
N PHE A 342 0.48 24.47 4.43
CA PHE A 342 1.70 24.32 5.21
C PHE A 342 2.88 24.32 4.23
N SER A 343 4.00 24.93 4.55
CA SER A 343 5.11 25.15 3.62
C SER A 343 6.46 24.63 4.11
N ASP A 344 6.57 24.23 5.37
CA ASP A 344 7.85 23.80 5.94
C ASP A 344 8.13 22.31 5.63
N PHE A 345 8.43 22.05 4.36
CA PHE A 345 8.81 20.72 3.88
C PHE A 345 10.27 20.69 3.42
N GLN A 346 10.99 19.67 3.86
CA GLN A 346 12.23 19.24 3.22
C GLN A 346 11.93 18.14 2.21
N SER A 347 12.66 18.08 1.10
CA SER A 347 12.34 17.18 -0.02
C SER A 347 13.59 16.51 -0.57
N ALA A 348 13.47 15.22 -0.88
CA ALA A 348 14.45 14.44 -1.65
C ALA A 348 13.84 14.02 -2.99
N ASP A 349 14.49 14.29 -4.10
CA ASP A 349 14.11 13.76 -5.41
C ASP A 349 14.67 12.33 -5.55
N VAL A 350 13.77 11.35 -5.53
CA VAL A 350 14.12 9.92 -5.66
C VAL A 350 13.80 9.38 -7.06
N GLY A 351 13.18 10.20 -7.90
CA GLY A 351 12.73 9.86 -9.24
C GLY A 351 11.26 9.45 -9.29
N SER A 352 10.66 9.65 -10.47
CA SER A 352 9.25 9.38 -10.71
C SER A 352 8.84 7.96 -10.33
N GLY A 353 7.72 7.84 -9.66
CA GLY A 353 7.20 6.59 -9.16
C GLY A 353 7.54 6.32 -7.69
N ALA A 354 7.85 7.33 -6.89
CA ALA A 354 8.03 7.18 -5.44
C ALA A 354 6.77 6.59 -4.81
N ARG A 355 6.90 5.45 -4.13
CA ARG A 355 5.74 4.63 -3.73
C ARG A 355 5.73 4.36 -2.23
N THR A 356 5.90 3.11 -1.82
CA THR A 356 6.01 2.77 -0.41
C THR A 356 7.34 3.27 0.13
N ILE A 357 7.30 3.83 1.32
CA ILE A 357 8.46 4.28 2.08
C ILE A 357 8.46 3.61 3.44
N VAL A 358 9.64 3.25 3.93
CA VAL A 358 9.86 2.75 5.29
C VAL A 358 11.11 3.41 5.87
N THR A 359 11.20 3.50 7.20
CA THR A 359 12.35 4.07 7.89
C THR A 359 13.03 3.03 8.77
N THR A 360 14.31 3.21 9.05
CA THR A 360 14.96 2.52 10.18
C THR A 360 14.25 2.88 11.48
N SER A 361 14.35 2.01 12.48
CA SER A 361 13.71 2.20 13.79
C SER A 361 14.14 3.51 14.47
N ASP A 362 15.40 3.91 14.31
CA ASP A 362 15.96 5.17 14.81
C ASP A 362 15.62 6.40 13.94
N GLY A 363 14.91 6.20 12.83
CA GLY A 363 14.48 7.26 11.92
C GLY A 363 15.57 7.94 11.11
N LYS A 364 16.83 7.44 11.14
CA LYS A 364 17.95 8.10 10.44
C LYS A 364 17.95 7.89 8.93
N TYR A 365 17.45 6.75 8.47
CA TYR A 365 17.41 6.43 7.06
C TYR A 365 15.98 6.08 6.63
N LEU A 366 15.65 6.47 5.41
CA LEU A 366 14.39 6.16 4.76
C LEU A 366 14.69 5.44 3.46
N PHE A 367 13.97 4.35 3.21
CA PHE A 367 13.98 3.61 1.97
C PHE A 367 12.71 3.92 1.17
N ALA A 368 12.86 4.17 -0.12
CA ALA A 368 11.74 4.47 -1.01
C ALA A 368 11.73 3.54 -2.22
N ALA A 369 10.64 2.80 -2.43
CA ALA A 369 10.42 2.07 -3.67
C ALA A 369 10.11 3.08 -4.79
N VAL A 370 10.88 3.02 -5.88
CA VAL A 370 10.71 3.88 -7.05
C VAL A 370 10.31 3.00 -8.23
N ASN A 371 8.99 2.85 -8.43
CA ASN A 371 8.48 1.84 -9.34
C ASN A 371 8.81 2.10 -10.81
N ASN A 372 8.77 3.36 -11.28
CA ASN A 372 9.10 3.69 -12.65
C ASN A 372 10.60 3.54 -12.94
N GLY A 373 11.44 3.71 -11.92
CA GLY A 373 12.89 3.56 -12.00
C GLY A 373 13.39 2.14 -11.72
N SER A 374 12.52 1.20 -11.33
CA SER A 374 12.90 -0.15 -10.89
C SER A 374 14.08 -0.13 -9.92
N LYS A 375 13.95 0.64 -8.86
CA LYS A 375 15.00 0.82 -7.83
C LYS A 375 14.42 1.07 -6.44
N VAL A 376 15.26 0.93 -5.45
CA VAL A 376 15.05 1.43 -4.08
C VAL A 376 16.06 2.56 -3.83
N ALA A 377 15.57 3.72 -3.46
CA ALA A 377 16.41 4.85 -3.05
C ALA A 377 16.58 4.86 -1.54
N VAL A 378 17.78 5.25 -1.08
CA VAL A 378 18.12 5.43 0.33
C VAL A 378 18.31 6.92 0.60
N VAL A 379 17.55 7.45 1.55
CA VAL A 379 17.56 8.87 1.91
C VAL A 379 18.00 9.02 3.35
N ARG A 380 19.00 9.87 3.60
CA ARG A 380 19.34 10.33 4.95
C ARG A 380 18.29 11.35 5.41
N THR A 381 17.64 11.06 6.53
CA THR A 381 16.46 11.84 6.95
C THR A 381 16.82 13.19 7.57
N SER A 382 18.03 13.36 8.11
CA SER A 382 18.44 14.61 8.77
C SER A 382 18.40 15.82 7.83
N ASP A 383 18.82 15.63 6.57
CA ASP A 383 18.95 16.68 5.54
C ASP A 383 18.25 16.34 4.22
N MET A 384 17.53 15.21 4.16
CA MET A 384 16.83 14.71 2.98
C MET A 384 17.72 14.52 1.75
N VAL A 385 18.96 14.06 1.96
CA VAL A 385 19.90 13.74 0.88
C VAL A 385 19.71 12.28 0.44
N VAL A 386 19.59 12.05 -0.87
CA VAL A 386 19.65 10.71 -1.45
C VAL A 386 21.10 10.24 -1.42
N LEU A 387 21.40 9.26 -0.56
CA LEU A 387 22.75 8.72 -0.37
C LEU A 387 23.15 7.78 -1.50
N THR A 388 22.24 6.93 -1.89
CA THR A 388 22.46 5.87 -2.87
C THR A 388 21.13 5.31 -3.38
N SER A 389 21.21 4.42 -4.34
CA SER A 389 20.09 3.55 -4.75
C SER A 389 20.60 2.16 -5.13
N ILE A 390 19.71 1.18 -5.04
CA ILE A 390 19.94 -0.15 -5.59
C ILE A 390 18.86 -0.45 -6.63
N LYS A 391 19.25 -1.09 -7.73
CA LYS A 391 18.28 -1.62 -8.70
C LYS A 391 17.37 -2.64 -8.04
N ALA A 392 16.17 -2.77 -8.53
CA ALA A 392 15.16 -3.73 -8.11
C ALA A 392 14.58 -4.44 -9.34
N ASP A 393 14.00 -5.61 -9.14
CA ASP A 393 13.19 -6.22 -10.20
C ASP A 393 12.03 -5.28 -10.58
N SER A 394 11.53 -5.41 -11.80
CA SER A 394 10.60 -4.45 -12.40
C SER A 394 9.40 -4.10 -11.53
N TYR A 395 9.17 -2.82 -11.37
CA TYR A 395 8.01 -2.22 -10.72
C TYR A 395 7.90 -2.56 -9.23
N PRO A 396 8.87 -2.16 -8.40
CA PRO A 396 8.80 -2.34 -6.95
C PRO A 396 7.63 -1.56 -6.36
N VAL A 397 6.90 -2.17 -5.42
CA VAL A 397 5.63 -1.59 -4.93
C VAL A 397 5.48 -1.60 -3.42
N GLY A 398 5.67 -2.71 -2.75
CA GLY A 398 5.57 -2.84 -1.31
C GLY A 398 6.94 -3.03 -0.70
N MET A 399 7.13 -2.55 0.51
CA MET A 399 8.35 -2.73 1.30
C MET A 399 8.01 -2.84 2.77
N ASP A 400 8.85 -3.57 3.47
CA ASP A 400 8.92 -3.53 4.93
C ASP A 400 10.36 -3.77 5.38
N ILE A 401 10.68 -3.34 6.59
CA ILE A 401 11.98 -3.49 7.21
C ILE A 401 11.89 -4.45 8.39
N SER A 402 12.89 -5.32 8.57
CA SER A 402 12.93 -6.22 9.73
C SER A 402 13.02 -5.43 11.04
N PRO A 403 12.44 -5.95 12.15
CA PRO A 403 12.45 -5.25 13.44
C PRO A 403 13.85 -4.91 13.99
N ASP A 404 14.89 -5.57 13.48
CA ASP A 404 16.30 -5.33 13.85
C ASP A 404 17.03 -4.42 12.85
N ASP A 405 16.32 -3.83 11.89
CA ASP A 405 16.83 -2.95 10.82
C ASP A 405 17.89 -3.60 9.89
N LYS A 406 18.00 -4.94 9.87
CA LYS A 406 19.05 -5.61 9.08
C LYS A 406 18.60 -6.08 7.71
N GLU A 407 17.31 -6.22 7.49
CA GLU A 407 16.75 -6.67 6.22
C GLU A 407 15.66 -5.73 5.72
N LEU A 408 15.69 -5.46 4.42
CA LEU A 408 14.64 -4.77 3.69
C LEU A 408 14.00 -5.76 2.72
N ILE A 409 12.68 -6.00 2.86
CA ILE A 409 11.92 -6.78 1.89
C ILE A 409 11.22 -5.84 0.91
N VAL A 410 11.31 -6.16 -0.39
CA VAL A 410 10.71 -5.37 -1.47
C VAL A 410 9.94 -6.30 -2.40
N THR A 411 8.65 -6.04 -2.60
CA THR A 411 7.84 -6.74 -3.59
C THR A 411 7.93 -6.05 -4.94
N SER A 412 8.12 -6.82 -6.02
CA SER A 412 8.11 -6.31 -7.39
C SER A 412 6.95 -6.93 -8.15
N GLN A 413 5.97 -6.08 -8.45
CA GLN A 413 4.73 -6.49 -9.10
C GLN A 413 4.91 -6.77 -10.60
N GLY A 414 5.86 -6.08 -11.23
CA GLY A 414 5.94 -6.00 -12.68
C GLY A 414 4.84 -5.11 -13.27
N LYS A 415 4.97 -4.75 -14.52
CA LYS A 415 3.86 -4.21 -15.32
C LYS A 415 3.29 -5.32 -16.18
N THR A 416 2.07 -5.14 -16.64
CA THR A 416 1.39 -6.04 -17.58
C THR A 416 2.35 -6.45 -18.71
N GLY A 417 2.74 -7.72 -18.73
CA GLY A 417 3.67 -8.27 -19.71
C GLY A 417 5.17 -8.00 -19.47
N GLY A 418 5.56 -7.36 -18.34
CA GLY A 418 6.89 -6.79 -18.20
C GLY A 418 7.79 -7.31 -17.07
N GLY A 419 7.67 -8.54 -16.60
CA GLY A 419 8.52 -9.09 -15.52
C GLY A 419 8.10 -8.62 -14.14
N GLY A 420 8.93 -8.83 -13.12
CA GLY A 420 8.54 -8.72 -11.74
C GLY A 420 8.05 -10.06 -11.22
N ASN A 421 6.96 -10.08 -10.45
CA ASN A 421 6.51 -11.29 -9.75
C ASN A 421 7.61 -11.86 -8.86
N SER A 422 8.21 -11.00 -8.07
CA SER A 422 9.27 -11.36 -7.13
C SER A 422 9.18 -10.59 -5.82
N VAL A 423 9.82 -11.16 -4.83
CA VAL A 423 10.05 -10.57 -3.51
C VAL A 423 11.55 -10.63 -3.26
N MET A 424 12.17 -9.48 -3.15
CA MET A 424 13.62 -9.32 -2.95
C MET A 424 13.89 -9.03 -1.49
N ILE A 425 14.92 -9.64 -0.94
CA ILE A 425 15.37 -9.44 0.43
C ILE A 425 16.80 -8.92 0.40
N PHE A 426 16.95 -7.67 0.77
CA PHE A 426 18.22 -6.98 0.84
C PHE A 426 18.74 -6.97 2.28
N SER A 427 20.02 -7.26 2.48
CA SER A 427 20.67 -6.91 3.75
C SER A 427 20.93 -5.42 3.79
N ILE A 428 20.73 -4.83 4.97
CA ILE A 428 21.09 -3.45 5.29
C ILE A 428 22.35 -3.50 6.14
N THR A 429 23.38 -2.74 5.75
CA THR A 429 24.57 -2.50 6.56
C THR A 429 24.72 -1.00 6.77
N ILE A 430 24.62 -0.55 8.01
CA ILE A 430 24.93 0.83 8.42
C ILE A 430 26.42 0.83 8.80
N LYS A 431 27.22 1.72 8.17
CA LYS A 431 28.68 1.82 8.31
C LYS A 431 29.09 2.74 9.44
#